data_22b23c845b249f28ca30324f1fb801cc
#
_entry.id   22b23c845b249f28ca30324f1fb801cc
#
_cell.length_a   1.000
_cell.length_b   1.000
_cell.length_c   1.000
_cell.angle_alpha   90.00
_cell.angle_beta   90.00
_cell.angle_gamma   90.00
#
_symmetry.space_group_name_H-M   'P 1'
#
loop_
_entity.id
_entity.type
_entity.pdbx_description
1 polymer ?
#
loop_
_entity_poly.entity_id
_entity_poly.type
_entity_poly.pdbx_seq_one_letter_code
_entity_poly.pdbx_strand_id
1 'polypeptide(L)'
;MGSGHMKRILIIAACSIATSASAGHELEGRDLANGRVLYAENCASCHGANLEGQPDWRSPDENGVLPAPPHDETGHTWHHDNQLLFDYTRFGGAQALAARGVTGVASGMPGFGDTLRNEEIWDILAYIRSTWPARVQQIHASRNPVHD
;
A
#
# COMPACT_ATOMS: atom_id res chain seq x y z
N MET A 1 46.19 -38.12 -45.40
CA MET A 1 44.89 -37.44 -45.66
C MET A 1 44.09 -37.55 -44.36
N GLY A 2 44.14 -36.50 -43.52
CA GLY A 2 43.45 -36.44 -42.22
C GLY A 2 42.47 -35.29 -42.22
N SER A 3 41.19 -35.64 -42.26
CA SER A 3 40.09 -34.67 -42.28
C SER A 3 39.80 -34.25 -40.82
N GLY A 4 40.19 -33.01 -40.46
CA GLY A 4 39.92 -32.42 -39.15
C GLY A 4 38.49 -31.87 -39.11
N HIS A 5 37.65 -32.53 -38.33
CA HIS A 5 36.30 -32.02 -38.02
C HIS A 5 36.38 -30.94 -36.96
N MET A 6 36.24 -29.69 -37.37
CA MET A 6 36.13 -28.54 -36.47
C MET A 6 34.71 -28.50 -35.89
N LYS A 7 34.60 -28.89 -34.58
CA LYS A 7 33.35 -28.76 -33.83
C LYS A 7 33.11 -27.29 -33.48
N ARG A 8 32.11 -26.71 -34.11
CA ARG A 8 31.62 -25.37 -33.76
C ARG A 8 30.82 -25.47 -32.44
N ILE A 9 31.37 -24.90 -31.39
CA ILE A 9 30.68 -24.76 -30.10
C ILE A 9 29.77 -23.53 -30.22
N LEU A 10 28.48 -23.75 -30.22
CA LEU A 10 27.48 -22.68 -30.16
C LEU A 10 27.34 -22.23 -28.70
N ILE A 11 27.85 -21.06 -28.38
CA ILE A 11 27.66 -20.44 -27.06
C ILE A 11 26.31 -19.72 -27.10
N ILE A 12 25.30 -20.31 -26.45
CA ILE A 12 24.00 -19.64 -26.22
C ILE A 12 24.18 -18.71 -25.02
N ALA A 13 24.29 -17.43 -25.29
CA ALA A 13 24.25 -16.42 -24.24
C ALA A 13 22.82 -16.33 -23.69
N ALA A 14 22.60 -16.85 -22.48
CA ALA A 14 21.36 -16.64 -21.74
C ALA A 14 21.28 -15.18 -21.29
N CYS A 15 20.45 -14.40 -21.95
CA CYS A 15 20.14 -13.03 -21.54
C CYS A 15 19.20 -13.10 -20.33
N SER A 16 19.76 -12.98 -19.11
CA SER A 16 18.98 -12.84 -17.90
C SER A 16 18.35 -11.45 -17.87
N ILE A 17 17.03 -11.40 -18.11
CA ILE A 17 16.25 -10.18 -17.91
C ILE A 17 16.10 -10.00 -16.40
N ALA A 18 16.94 -9.14 -15.82
CA ALA A 18 16.77 -8.67 -14.46
C ALA A 18 15.52 -7.76 -14.44
N THR A 19 14.41 -8.25 -13.91
CA THR A 19 13.27 -7.39 -13.58
C THR A 19 13.69 -6.52 -12.39
N SER A 20 14.02 -5.27 -12.66
CA SER A 20 14.21 -4.26 -11.63
C SER A 20 12.85 -4.08 -10.94
N ALA A 21 12.73 -4.51 -9.68
CA ALA A 21 11.63 -4.12 -8.82
C ALA A 21 11.78 -2.62 -8.56
N SER A 22 10.95 -1.80 -9.21
CA SER A 22 10.92 -0.36 -9.00
C SER A 22 10.29 -0.09 -7.64
N ALA A 23 11.10 0.27 -6.66
CA ALA A 23 10.60 0.78 -5.39
C ALA A 23 9.80 2.08 -5.66
N GLY A 24 8.63 2.22 -5.05
CA GLY A 24 7.72 3.36 -5.27
C GLY A 24 6.52 3.05 -6.15
N HIS A 25 6.45 1.87 -6.75
CA HIS A 25 5.32 1.41 -7.58
C HIS A 25 4.51 0.28 -6.93
N GLU A 26 4.54 0.17 -5.60
CA GLU A 26 3.87 -0.91 -4.86
C GLU A 26 2.37 -0.97 -5.15
N LEU A 27 1.78 0.17 -5.53
CA LEU A 27 0.35 0.30 -5.84
C LEU A 27 0.03 0.16 -7.34
N GLU A 28 1.04 -0.03 -8.21
CA GLU A 28 0.84 -0.19 -9.66
C GLU A 28 0.65 -1.65 -10.03
N GLY A 29 -0.26 -1.91 -10.99
CA GLY A 29 -0.52 -3.25 -11.49
C GLY A 29 -1.19 -4.20 -10.47
N ARG A 30 -1.74 -3.66 -9.38
CA ARG A 30 -2.43 -4.41 -8.34
C ARG A 30 -3.83 -4.87 -8.76
N ASP A 31 -4.33 -5.90 -8.10
CA ASP A 31 -5.71 -6.37 -8.30
C ASP A 31 -6.70 -5.47 -7.55
N LEU A 32 -7.21 -4.46 -8.26
CA LEU A 32 -8.17 -3.50 -7.69
C LEU A 32 -9.52 -4.16 -7.37
N ALA A 33 -9.91 -5.22 -8.09
CA ALA A 33 -11.15 -5.92 -7.82
C ALA A 33 -11.05 -6.70 -6.51
N ASN A 34 -9.94 -7.41 -6.30
CA ASN A 34 -9.62 -8.06 -5.03
C ASN A 34 -9.51 -7.03 -3.90
N GLY A 35 -8.79 -5.93 -4.11
CA GLY A 35 -8.66 -4.84 -3.13
C GLY A 35 -10.00 -4.28 -2.68
N ARG A 36 -10.96 -4.10 -3.60
CA ARG A 36 -12.32 -3.65 -3.28
C ARG A 36 -13.07 -4.65 -2.41
N VAL A 37 -12.98 -5.94 -2.71
CA VAL A 37 -13.63 -6.99 -1.90
C VAL A 37 -13.04 -7.02 -0.51
N LEU A 38 -11.73 -7.06 -0.39
CA LEU A 38 -11.03 -7.09 0.90
C LEU A 38 -11.27 -5.81 1.74
N TYR A 39 -11.35 -4.64 1.09
CA TYR A 39 -11.75 -3.39 1.75
C TYR A 39 -13.15 -3.50 2.36
N ALA A 40 -14.12 -4.00 1.60
CA ALA A 40 -15.49 -4.17 2.07
C ALA A 40 -15.59 -5.11 3.27
N GLU A 41 -14.78 -6.17 3.29
CA GLU A 41 -14.78 -7.18 4.34
C GLU A 41 -14.05 -6.74 5.62
N ASN A 42 -12.97 -5.96 5.50
CA ASN A 42 -12.05 -5.68 6.62
C ASN A 42 -12.01 -4.21 7.06
N CYS A 43 -12.35 -3.26 6.20
CA CYS A 43 -12.13 -1.83 6.43
C CYS A 43 -13.43 -1.03 6.49
N ALA A 44 -14.42 -1.39 5.67
CA ALA A 44 -15.64 -0.60 5.46
C ALA A 44 -16.49 -0.43 6.73
N SER A 45 -16.43 -1.36 7.68
CA SER A 45 -17.16 -1.27 8.94
C SER A 45 -16.78 -0.03 9.78
N CYS A 46 -15.52 0.44 9.65
CA CYS A 46 -15.00 1.61 10.33
C CYS A 46 -14.86 2.81 9.38
N HIS A 47 -14.31 2.59 8.18
CA HIS A 47 -13.97 3.67 7.24
C HIS A 47 -15.07 4.00 6.24
N GLY A 48 -16.24 3.35 6.35
CA GLY A 48 -17.38 3.55 5.45
C GLY A 48 -17.29 2.73 4.17
N ALA A 49 -18.47 2.30 3.66
CA ALA A 49 -18.55 1.49 2.45
C ALA A 49 -18.14 2.26 1.18
N ASN A 50 -18.26 3.58 1.21
CA ASN A 50 -17.85 4.49 0.14
C ASN A 50 -16.60 5.30 0.52
N LEU A 51 -15.79 4.82 1.45
CA LEU A 51 -14.56 5.46 1.95
C LEU A 51 -14.78 6.77 2.72
N GLU A 52 -16.02 7.06 3.12
CA GLU A 52 -16.45 8.34 3.71
C GLU A 52 -15.99 8.56 5.16
N GLY A 53 -15.50 7.51 5.84
CA GLY A 53 -15.10 7.56 7.24
C GLY A 53 -16.27 7.73 8.21
N GLN A 54 -15.94 8.10 9.44
CA GLN A 54 -16.91 8.39 10.49
C GLN A 54 -17.14 9.90 10.66
N PRO A 55 -18.33 10.30 11.15
CA PRO A 55 -18.58 11.70 11.50
C PRO A 55 -17.54 12.22 12.50
N ASP A 56 -17.24 13.52 12.40
CA ASP A 56 -16.35 14.22 13.34
C ASP A 56 -14.97 13.56 13.53
N TRP A 57 -14.45 12.87 12.52
CA TRP A 57 -13.23 12.09 12.57
C TRP A 57 -11.98 12.88 13.01
N ARG A 58 -12.04 14.22 13.05
CA ARG A 58 -10.97 15.09 13.56
C ARG A 58 -11.09 15.40 15.05
N SER A 59 -12.17 14.94 15.70
CA SER A 59 -12.47 15.19 17.10
C SER A 59 -12.25 13.91 17.90
N PRO A 60 -11.22 13.83 18.76
CA PRO A 60 -10.98 12.63 19.57
C PRO A 60 -12.10 12.43 20.60
N ASP A 61 -12.31 11.17 20.95
CA ASP A 61 -13.16 10.80 22.08
C ASP A 61 -12.53 11.12 23.43
N GLU A 62 -13.21 10.77 24.53
CA GLU A 62 -12.73 10.98 25.91
C GLU A 62 -11.40 10.25 26.23
N ASN A 63 -11.05 9.23 25.45
CA ASN A 63 -9.80 8.47 25.58
C ASN A 63 -8.71 8.98 24.63
N GLY A 64 -8.99 10.03 23.88
CA GLY A 64 -8.06 10.59 22.90
C GLY A 64 -7.99 9.80 21.58
N VAL A 65 -8.94 8.87 21.35
CA VAL A 65 -9.00 8.07 20.11
C VAL A 65 -9.79 8.83 19.07
N LEU A 66 -9.21 9.00 17.89
CA LEU A 66 -9.91 9.57 16.73
C LEU A 66 -10.80 8.52 16.08
N PRO A 67 -12.03 8.90 15.69
CA PRO A 67 -12.86 8.07 14.82
C PRO A 67 -12.15 7.78 13.48
N ALA A 68 -12.56 6.73 12.79
CA ALA A 68 -11.94 6.32 11.54
C ALA A 68 -12.06 7.41 10.47
N PRO A 69 -10.93 7.90 9.92
CA PRO A 69 -10.96 8.96 8.90
C PRO A 69 -11.46 8.45 7.56
N PRO A 70 -11.94 9.36 6.69
CA PRO A 70 -12.21 9.05 5.29
C PRO A 70 -10.96 8.57 4.56
N HIS A 71 -11.16 7.66 3.62
CA HIS A 71 -10.13 7.22 2.67
C HIS A 71 -10.32 7.83 1.28
N ASP A 72 -11.40 8.59 1.05
CA ASP A 72 -11.60 9.39 -0.14
C ASP A 72 -10.73 10.67 -0.12
N GLU A 73 -10.94 11.57 -1.10
CA GLU A 73 -10.20 12.83 -1.19
C GLU A 73 -10.48 13.81 -0.05
N THR A 74 -11.56 13.63 0.73
CA THR A 74 -11.93 14.51 1.86
C THR A 74 -11.14 14.17 3.12
N GLY A 75 -10.56 12.98 3.18
CA GLY A 75 -9.68 12.54 4.25
C GLY A 75 -8.25 13.03 4.09
N HIS A 76 -7.32 12.31 4.71
CA HIS A 76 -5.88 12.66 4.65
C HIS A 76 -4.97 11.48 4.27
N THR A 77 -5.52 10.32 3.90
CA THR A 77 -4.77 9.13 3.51
C THR A 77 -3.73 9.44 2.43
N TRP A 78 -4.08 10.23 1.44
CA TRP A 78 -3.22 10.63 0.33
C TRP A 78 -2.05 11.56 0.73
N HIS A 79 -2.00 12.04 1.98
CA HIS A 79 -0.87 12.81 2.52
C HIS A 79 0.30 11.92 3.00
N HIS A 80 0.08 10.62 3.13
CA HIS A 80 1.06 9.67 3.65
C HIS A 80 1.78 8.92 2.53
N ASP A 81 3.00 8.46 2.82
CA ASP A 81 3.72 7.56 1.93
C ASP A 81 3.15 6.13 1.98
N ASN A 82 3.41 5.35 0.93
CA ASN A 82 2.93 3.98 0.78
C ASN A 82 3.35 3.10 1.96
N GLN A 83 4.59 3.23 2.44
CA GLN A 83 5.10 2.40 3.52
C GLN A 83 4.37 2.68 4.83
N LEU A 84 4.09 3.95 5.16
CA LEU A 84 3.32 4.28 6.35
C LEU A 84 1.91 3.71 6.28
N LEU A 85 1.23 3.84 5.14
CA LEU A 85 -0.11 3.28 4.95
C LEU A 85 -0.11 1.75 5.10
N PHE A 86 0.91 1.09 4.55
CA PHE A 86 1.10 -0.34 4.70
C PHE A 86 1.32 -0.74 6.17
N ASP A 87 2.23 -0.05 6.86
CA ASP A 87 2.55 -0.33 8.27
C ASP A 87 1.33 -0.12 9.18
N TYR A 88 0.54 0.94 8.93
CA TYR A 88 -0.71 1.19 9.64
C TYR A 88 -1.70 0.04 9.48
N THR A 89 -1.85 -0.45 8.27
CA THR A 89 -2.76 -1.57 7.98
C THR A 89 -2.23 -2.87 8.57
N ARG A 90 -0.93 -3.13 8.43
CA ARG A 90 -0.33 -4.38 8.86
C ARG A 90 -0.23 -4.50 10.39
N PHE A 91 0.24 -3.45 11.06
CA PHE A 91 0.61 -3.50 12.48
C PHE A 91 -0.37 -2.75 13.38
N GLY A 92 -1.30 -1.98 12.80
CA GLY A 92 -2.19 -1.08 13.53
C GLY A 92 -1.55 0.29 13.79
N GLY A 93 -2.41 1.30 14.01
CA GLY A 93 -1.97 2.68 14.06
C GLY A 93 -0.98 3.00 15.18
N ALA A 94 -1.20 2.51 16.38
CA ALA A 94 -0.31 2.77 17.51
C ALA A 94 1.12 2.24 17.28
N GLN A 95 1.24 1.02 16.76
CA GLN A 95 2.53 0.38 16.51
C GLN A 95 3.25 1.02 15.32
N ALA A 96 2.53 1.33 14.25
CA ALA A 96 3.10 2.00 13.08
C ALA A 96 3.68 3.39 13.41
N LEU A 97 2.98 4.16 14.26
CA LEU A 97 3.45 5.46 14.73
C LEU A 97 4.66 5.32 15.67
N ALA A 98 4.61 4.36 16.60
CA ALA A 98 5.72 4.12 17.53
C ALA A 98 7.01 3.74 16.79
N ALA A 99 6.93 2.95 15.72
CA ALA A 99 8.07 2.60 14.87
C ALA A 99 8.71 3.82 14.18
N ARG A 100 7.96 4.93 14.04
CA ARG A 100 8.44 6.21 13.51
C ARG A 100 8.78 7.25 14.60
N GLY A 101 8.86 6.81 15.85
CA GLY A 101 9.23 7.65 16.99
C GLY A 101 8.08 8.49 17.56
N VAL A 102 6.85 8.30 17.10
CA VAL A 102 5.65 8.97 17.61
C VAL A 102 4.98 8.06 18.63
N THR A 103 5.16 8.38 19.92
CA THR A 103 4.65 7.57 21.04
C THR A 103 3.53 8.28 21.79
N GLY A 104 2.74 7.52 22.54
CA GLY A 104 1.64 8.05 23.36
C GLY A 104 0.38 8.41 22.57
N VAL A 105 0.28 7.98 21.29
CA VAL A 105 -0.91 8.16 20.46
C VAL A 105 -1.86 6.99 20.68
N ALA A 106 -3.08 7.29 21.11
CA ALA A 106 -4.16 6.32 21.13
C ALA A 106 -4.69 6.12 19.69
N SER A 107 -4.77 4.87 19.24
CA SER A 107 -5.31 4.53 17.92
C SER A 107 -6.33 3.42 18.05
N GLY A 108 -7.50 3.63 17.46
CA GLY A 108 -8.54 2.61 17.35
C GLY A 108 -8.34 1.65 16.17
N MET A 109 -7.37 1.90 15.29
CA MET A 109 -7.12 1.03 14.13
C MET A 109 -6.29 -0.19 14.53
N PRO A 110 -6.84 -1.43 14.41
CA PRO A 110 -6.09 -2.66 14.69
C PRO A 110 -5.11 -2.98 13.55
N GLY A 111 -4.18 -3.89 13.81
CA GLY A 111 -3.35 -4.48 12.78
C GLY A 111 -4.05 -5.68 12.10
N PHE A 112 -3.84 -5.82 10.79
CA PHE A 112 -4.42 -6.90 9.98
C PHE A 112 -3.37 -7.92 9.50
N GLY A 113 -2.13 -7.83 9.96
CA GLY A 113 -1.03 -8.68 9.51
C GLY A 113 -1.21 -10.18 9.78
N ASP A 114 -2.06 -10.54 10.75
CA ASP A 114 -2.40 -11.94 11.05
C ASP A 114 -3.60 -12.45 10.20
N THR A 115 -4.33 -11.54 9.55
CA THR A 115 -5.54 -11.85 8.77
C THR A 115 -5.31 -11.69 7.28
N LEU A 116 -4.54 -10.66 6.88
CA LEU A 116 -4.26 -10.32 5.49
C LEU A 116 -2.79 -10.56 5.15
N ARG A 117 -2.56 -11.11 3.98
CA ARG A 117 -1.22 -11.20 3.40
C ARG A 117 -0.73 -9.82 2.94
N ASN A 118 0.57 -9.64 2.83
CA ASN A 118 1.14 -8.37 2.37
C ASN A 118 0.58 -7.92 1.01
N GLU A 119 0.44 -8.86 0.07
CA GLU A 119 -0.10 -8.56 -1.26
C GLU A 119 -1.55 -8.08 -1.20
N GLU A 120 -2.35 -8.64 -0.31
CA GLU A 120 -3.74 -8.24 -0.09
C GLU A 120 -3.85 -6.84 0.52
N ILE A 121 -2.95 -6.49 1.43
CA ILE A 121 -2.84 -5.13 1.96
C ILE A 121 -2.52 -4.14 0.84
N TRP A 122 -1.56 -4.47 -0.05
CA TRP A 122 -1.22 -3.64 -1.19
C TRP A 122 -2.39 -3.50 -2.18
N ASP A 123 -3.17 -4.56 -2.43
CA ASP A 123 -4.36 -4.51 -3.27
C ASP A 123 -5.42 -3.56 -2.69
N ILE A 124 -5.66 -3.61 -1.36
CA ILE A 124 -6.55 -2.67 -0.66
C ILE A 124 -6.09 -1.23 -0.83
N LEU A 125 -4.81 -0.94 -0.60
CA LEU A 125 -4.26 0.41 -0.71
C LEU A 125 -4.32 0.93 -2.14
N ALA A 126 -4.07 0.07 -3.13
CA ALA A 126 -4.21 0.40 -4.54
C ALA A 126 -5.67 0.70 -4.92
N TYR A 127 -6.63 -0.09 -4.40
CA TYR A 127 -8.06 0.20 -4.56
C TYR A 127 -8.42 1.57 -4.00
N ILE A 128 -8.04 1.87 -2.77
CA ILE A 128 -8.28 3.19 -2.15
C ILE A 128 -7.71 4.30 -3.04
N ARG A 129 -6.44 4.20 -3.44
CA ARG A 129 -5.80 5.19 -4.33
C ARG A 129 -6.53 5.35 -5.66
N SER A 130 -7.05 4.27 -6.23
CA SER A 130 -7.73 4.29 -7.52
C SER A 130 -9.04 5.11 -7.52
N THR A 131 -9.63 5.33 -6.34
CA THR A 131 -10.86 6.11 -6.17
C THR A 131 -10.60 7.62 -6.14
N TRP A 132 -9.36 8.05 -5.93
CA TRP A 132 -9.03 9.47 -5.82
C TRP A 132 -9.04 10.17 -7.18
N PRO A 133 -9.41 11.46 -7.24
CA PRO A 133 -9.22 12.26 -8.42
C PRO A 133 -7.76 12.28 -8.89
N ALA A 134 -7.53 12.40 -10.19
CA ALA A 134 -6.20 12.37 -10.78
C ALA A 134 -5.20 13.33 -10.11
N ARG A 135 -5.65 14.53 -9.74
CA ARG A 135 -4.82 15.51 -9.01
C ARG A 135 -4.35 14.97 -7.65
N VAL A 136 -5.22 14.30 -6.90
CA VAL A 136 -4.91 13.74 -5.59
C VAL A 136 -3.93 12.58 -5.74
N GLN A 137 -4.12 11.72 -6.75
CA GLN A 137 -3.17 10.66 -7.07
C GLN A 137 -1.78 11.21 -7.41
N GLN A 138 -1.69 12.33 -8.14
CA GLN A 138 -0.41 12.98 -8.45
C GLN A 138 0.28 13.52 -7.19
N ILE A 139 -0.47 14.15 -6.28
CA ILE A 139 0.08 14.63 -5.00
C ILE A 139 0.60 13.45 -4.17
N HIS A 140 -0.16 12.36 -4.08
CA HIS A 140 0.27 11.15 -3.39
C HIS A 140 1.54 10.55 -4.03
N ALA A 141 1.59 10.47 -5.36
CA ALA A 141 2.76 9.96 -6.08
C ALA A 141 4.04 10.77 -5.77
N SER A 142 3.93 12.09 -5.58
CA SER A 142 5.09 12.94 -5.23
C SER A 142 5.69 12.63 -3.85
N ARG A 143 4.97 11.92 -2.98
CA ARG A 143 5.44 11.46 -1.67
C ARG A 143 6.10 10.08 -1.72
N ASN A 144 6.00 9.42 -2.86
CA ASN A 144 6.50 8.08 -3.13
C ASN A 144 7.46 8.11 -4.34
N PRO A 145 8.59 8.82 -4.24
CA PRO A 145 9.54 8.90 -5.34
C PRO A 145 10.09 7.51 -5.66
N VAL A 146 10.32 7.27 -6.94
CA VAL A 146 11.04 6.07 -7.39
C VAL A 146 12.44 6.13 -6.78
N HIS A 147 12.82 5.09 -6.07
CA HIS A 147 14.19 4.94 -5.59
C HIS A 147 15.01 4.28 -6.69
N ASP A 148 16.04 4.97 -7.17
CA ASP A 148 17.02 4.46 -8.15
C ASP A 148 17.88 3.34 -7.54
#